data_819c2c301d63b9278e9b758a3fdc28da
#
_entry.id   819c2c301d63b9278e9b758a3fdc28da
#
_cell.length_a   1.000
_cell.length_b   1.000
_cell.length_c   1.000
_cell.angle_alpha   90.00
_cell.angle_beta   90.00
_cell.angle_gamma   90.00
#
_symmetry.space_group_name_H-M   'P 1'
#
loop_
_entity.id
_entity.type
_entity.pdbx_description
1 polymer ?
#
loop_
_entity_poly.entity_id
_entity_poly.type
_entity_poly.pdbx_seq_one_letter_code
_entity_poly.pdbx_strand_id
1 'polypeptide(L)'
;IHHFNGIASVNDPLWNTNYEWVYSHPELMIDWFPVLGNHEYRGNTQAVLDYGKVSRRWMMPARYYTKVFDKKGLTVRVVFIDTTPFIERYRVSDVYPDARKQENDPQLQWLDATLRNAHEDWVIVIGHHPIYAYTDKKDIERKDMQRAVLPVLQRYKNVDVYACGHIHNFQHIRMTGDAIDYVVNGSASLGRDVKPTTGTVFCSSADGFSVFSATKKQLCMYMIDKDGNIIHTITRNK
;
A
#
# COMPACT_ATOMS: atom_id res chain seq x y z
N ILE A 1 3.10 4.54 -10.16
CA ILE A 1 3.95 3.94 -11.21
C ILE A 1 3.10 3.24 -12.28
N HIS A 2 1.82 3.19 -12.15
CA HIS A 2 0.96 2.48 -13.08
C HIS A 2 0.60 3.31 -14.33
N HIS A 3 0.25 2.63 -15.39
CA HIS A 3 -0.51 3.16 -16.52
C HIS A 3 -2.00 2.77 -16.35
N PHE A 4 -2.93 3.59 -16.87
CA PHE A 4 -4.37 3.36 -16.71
C PHE A 4 -4.83 1.95 -17.11
N ASN A 5 -4.25 1.39 -18.16
CA ASN A 5 -4.55 0.03 -18.65
C ASN A 5 -3.55 -1.04 -18.19
N GLY A 6 -2.69 -0.72 -17.22
CA GLY A 6 -1.57 -1.57 -16.85
C GLY A 6 -0.49 -1.62 -17.92
N ILE A 7 0.39 -2.59 -17.84
CA ILE A 7 1.49 -2.82 -18.80
C ILE A 7 1.33 -4.18 -19.49
N ALA A 8 1.83 -4.29 -20.73
CA ALA A 8 1.67 -5.49 -21.55
C ALA A 8 2.79 -6.52 -21.31
N SER A 9 4.03 -6.07 -21.08
CA SER A 9 5.21 -6.94 -20.93
C SER A 9 6.33 -6.26 -20.14
N VAL A 10 7.39 -6.99 -19.82
CA VAL A 10 8.61 -6.43 -19.20
C VAL A 10 9.34 -5.43 -20.11
N ASN A 11 9.08 -5.47 -21.41
CA ASN A 11 9.66 -4.56 -22.41
C ASN A 11 8.69 -3.44 -22.83
N ASP A 12 7.58 -3.27 -22.12
CA ASP A 12 6.61 -2.22 -22.43
C ASP A 12 7.27 -0.84 -22.26
N PRO A 13 7.19 0.05 -23.27
CA PRO A 13 7.76 1.40 -23.18
C PRO A 13 7.24 2.23 -22.00
N LEU A 14 6.06 1.90 -21.47
CA LEU A 14 5.48 2.56 -20.31
C LEU A 14 6.34 2.40 -19.04
N TRP A 15 7.20 1.40 -18.95
CA TRP A 15 8.17 1.31 -17.86
C TRP A 15 9.12 2.52 -17.86
N ASN A 16 9.57 2.94 -19.05
CA ASN A 16 10.44 4.10 -19.15
C ASN A 16 9.70 5.39 -18.79
N THR A 17 8.54 5.63 -19.38
CA THR A 17 7.81 6.89 -19.22
C THR A 17 7.16 7.06 -17.85
N ASN A 18 6.80 5.97 -17.18
CA ASN A 18 6.06 6.02 -15.91
C ASN A 18 6.91 5.66 -14.69
N TYR A 19 8.11 5.09 -14.88
CA TYR A 19 8.97 4.69 -13.78
C TYR A 19 10.42 5.11 -13.98
N GLU A 20 11.15 4.58 -14.97
CA GLU A 20 12.60 4.75 -15.05
C GLU A 20 13.01 6.21 -15.23
N TRP A 21 12.35 6.94 -16.12
CA TRP A 21 12.65 8.34 -16.39
C TRP A 21 12.07 9.29 -15.35
N VAL A 22 10.89 8.96 -14.80
CA VAL A 22 10.23 9.79 -13.77
C VAL A 22 11.05 9.78 -12.47
N TYR A 23 11.57 8.61 -12.09
CA TYR A 23 12.35 8.43 -10.86
C TYR A 23 13.83 8.23 -11.16
N SER A 24 14.39 9.07 -12.05
CA SER A 24 15.77 8.96 -12.53
C SER A 24 16.79 9.75 -11.70
N HIS A 25 16.35 10.54 -10.72
CA HIS A 25 17.26 11.29 -9.85
C HIS A 25 18.20 10.31 -9.08
N PRO A 26 19.51 10.61 -8.95
CA PRO A 26 20.46 9.70 -8.30
C PRO A 26 20.03 9.22 -6.91
N GLU A 27 19.42 10.08 -6.09
CA GLU A 27 18.92 9.72 -4.76
C GLU A 27 17.75 8.73 -4.78
N LEU A 28 17.06 8.57 -5.92
CA LEU A 28 15.98 7.61 -6.12
C LEU A 28 16.46 6.29 -6.74
N MET A 29 17.78 6.12 -6.95
CA MET A 29 18.41 4.87 -7.39
C MET A 29 18.55 3.85 -6.26
N ILE A 30 17.50 3.71 -5.47
CA ILE A 30 17.35 2.81 -4.32
C ILE A 30 16.42 1.64 -4.67
N ASP A 31 16.29 0.67 -3.77
CA ASP A 31 15.34 -0.43 -3.89
C ASP A 31 13.90 0.10 -3.77
N TRP A 32 13.05 -0.32 -4.70
CA TRP A 32 11.62 -0.03 -4.71
C TRP A 32 10.83 -1.31 -4.42
N PHE A 33 9.93 -1.26 -3.45
CA PHE A 33 9.09 -2.37 -3.00
C PHE A 33 7.63 -2.10 -3.37
N PRO A 34 7.17 -2.48 -4.56
CA PRO A 34 5.84 -2.14 -5.03
C PRO A 34 4.75 -3.08 -4.53
N VAL A 35 3.50 -2.63 -4.62
CA VAL A 35 2.29 -3.46 -4.50
C VAL A 35 1.48 -3.36 -5.79
N LEU A 36 0.75 -4.43 -6.13
CA LEU A 36 -0.20 -4.41 -7.24
C LEU A 36 -1.45 -3.62 -6.86
N GLY A 37 -1.89 -2.76 -7.77
CA GLY A 37 -3.17 -2.09 -7.71
C GLY A 37 -4.14 -2.62 -8.77
N ASN A 38 -5.37 -2.11 -8.76
CA ASN A 38 -6.39 -2.54 -9.72
C ASN A 38 -6.03 -2.18 -11.18
N HIS A 39 -5.20 -1.17 -11.41
CA HIS A 39 -4.77 -0.81 -12.76
C HIS A 39 -3.77 -1.81 -13.34
N GLU A 40 -2.87 -2.38 -12.55
CA GLU A 40 -1.97 -3.44 -12.97
C GLU A 40 -2.74 -4.68 -13.44
N TYR A 41 -3.91 -4.94 -12.84
CA TYR A 41 -4.79 -6.04 -13.21
C TYR A 41 -5.57 -5.84 -14.53
N ARG A 42 -5.51 -4.65 -15.13
CA ARG A 42 -6.00 -4.40 -16.50
C ARG A 42 -5.00 -4.85 -17.56
N GLY A 43 -3.73 -4.96 -17.20
CA GLY A 43 -2.64 -5.41 -18.04
C GLY A 43 -2.15 -6.80 -17.65
N ASN A 44 -0.87 -7.01 -17.83
CA ASN A 44 -0.17 -8.25 -17.50
C ASN A 44 0.49 -8.15 -16.12
N THR A 45 -0.18 -8.66 -15.08
CA THR A 45 0.37 -8.64 -13.71
C THR A 45 1.64 -9.45 -13.57
N GLN A 46 1.83 -10.51 -14.36
CA GLN A 46 3.08 -11.28 -14.34
C GLN A 46 4.27 -10.45 -14.84
N ALA A 47 4.06 -9.58 -15.83
CA ALA A 47 5.11 -8.66 -16.27
C ALA A 47 5.54 -7.67 -15.19
N VAL A 48 4.63 -7.28 -14.28
CA VAL A 48 4.96 -6.42 -13.13
C VAL A 48 5.89 -7.15 -12.17
N LEU A 49 5.63 -8.43 -11.89
CA LEU A 49 6.49 -9.26 -11.05
C LEU A 49 7.85 -9.50 -11.72
N ASP A 50 7.84 -9.84 -13.01
CA ASP A 50 9.04 -10.19 -13.76
C ASP A 50 9.95 -9.00 -14.05
N TYR A 51 9.46 -7.76 -13.89
CA TYR A 51 10.27 -6.57 -14.16
C TYR A 51 11.51 -6.44 -13.27
N GLY A 52 11.54 -7.07 -12.11
CA GLY A 52 12.74 -7.21 -11.29
C GLY A 52 13.91 -7.94 -11.97
N LYS A 53 13.66 -8.68 -13.06
CA LYS A 53 14.69 -9.29 -13.91
C LYS A 53 15.32 -8.28 -14.88
N VAL A 54 14.65 -7.15 -15.12
CA VAL A 54 15.08 -6.06 -16.03
C VAL A 54 15.66 -4.90 -15.25
N SER A 55 14.93 -4.42 -14.23
CA SER A 55 15.37 -3.29 -13.38
C SER A 55 15.81 -3.78 -12.01
N ARG A 56 17.10 -3.57 -11.68
CA ARG A 56 17.66 -3.95 -10.37
C ARG A 56 17.02 -3.24 -9.18
N ARG A 57 16.34 -2.12 -9.42
CA ARG A 57 15.61 -1.35 -8.38
C ARG A 57 14.27 -1.95 -8.02
N TRP A 58 13.69 -2.77 -8.90
CA TRP A 58 12.33 -3.31 -8.75
C TRP A 58 12.34 -4.57 -7.91
N MET A 59 12.01 -4.45 -6.62
CA MET A 59 12.08 -5.54 -5.64
C MET A 59 10.68 -6.10 -5.37
N MET A 60 10.14 -6.85 -6.34
CA MET A 60 8.83 -7.48 -6.23
C MET A 60 8.92 -9.00 -6.46
N PRO A 61 9.29 -9.78 -5.42
CA PRO A 61 9.54 -11.21 -5.59
C PRO A 61 8.28 -12.05 -5.79
N ALA A 62 7.12 -11.54 -5.37
CA ALA A 62 5.83 -12.21 -5.46
C ALA A 62 4.69 -11.17 -5.44
N ARG A 63 3.43 -11.60 -5.62
CA ARG A 63 2.24 -10.75 -5.50
C ARG A 63 2.06 -10.19 -4.10
N TYR A 64 2.44 -10.97 -3.10
CA TYR A 64 2.48 -10.58 -1.70
C TYR A 64 3.77 -11.10 -1.07
N TYR A 65 4.39 -10.29 -0.25
CA TYR A 65 5.72 -10.58 0.31
C TYR A 65 5.99 -9.74 1.56
N THR A 66 7.07 -10.03 2.26
CA THR A 66 7.50 -9.23 3.41
C THR A 66 8.98 -8.89 3.32
N LYS A 67 9.34 -7.74 3.86
CA LYS A 67 10.72 -7.28 4.03
C LYS A 67 10.94 -6.85 5.46
N VAL A 68 12.01 -7.33 6.07
CA VAL A 68 12.48 -6.83 7.37
C VAL A 68 13.67 -5.92 7.11
N PHE A 69 13.59 -4.72 7.66
CA PHE A 69 14.70 -3.78 7.73
C PHE A 69 15.28 -3.87 9.13
N ASP A 70 16.58 -4.16 9.22
CA ASP A 70 17.35 -4.17 10.47
C ASP A 70 18.47 -3.14 10.35
N LYS A 71 18.49 -2.20 11.28
CA LYS A 71 19.56 -1.20 11.36
C LYS A 71 19.94 -0.99 12.82
N LYS A 72 21.11 -1.48 13.19
CA LYS A 72 21.66 -1.36 14.56
C LYS A 72 20.70 -1.90 15.64
N GLY A 73 20.02 -3.00 15.33
CA GLY A 73 19.07 -3.68 16.21
C GLY A 73 17.69 -3.01 16.32
N LEU A 74 17.40 -1.97 15.54
CA LEU A 74 16.04 -1.53 15.26
C LEU A 74 15.50 -2.38 14.12
N THR A 75 14.36 -3.02 14.31
CA THR A 75 13.73 -3.87 13.31
C THR A 75 12.37 -3.33 12.90
N VAL A 76 12.15 -3.25 11.57
CA VAL A 76 10.85 -2.86 11.00
C VAL A 76 10.44 -3.91 9.98
N ARG A 77 9.32 -4.58 10.21
CA ARG A 77 8.69 -5.46 9.21
C ARG A 77 7.73 -4.67 8.35
N VAL A 78 7.90 -4.74 7.05
CA VAL A 78 6.93 -4.25 6.08
C VAL A 78 6.33 -5.46 5.35
N VAL A 79 5.00 -5.56 5.38
CA VAL A 79 4.23 -6.65 4.77
C VAL A 79 3.46 -6.06 3.60
N PHE A 80 3.72 -6.54 2.40
CA PHE A 80 3.09 -6.09 1.16
C PHE A 80 2.04 -7.09 0.74
N ILE A 81 0.79 -6.64 0.56
CA ILE A 81 -0.34 -7.50 0.21
C ILE A 81 -0.99 -7.08 -1.12
N ASP A 82 -1.42 -8.06 -1.90
CA ASP A 82 -2.18 -7.86 -3.11
C ASP A 82 -3.68 -7.80 -2.79
N THR A 83 -4.23 -6.60 -2.81
CA THR A 83 -5.59 -6.37 -2.35
C THR A 83 -6.66 -6.48 -3.44
N THR A 84 -6.28 -6.43 -4.71
CA THR A 84 -7.25 -6.45 -5.84
C THR A 84 -8.10 -7.72 -5.86
N PRO A 85 -7.55 -8.94 -5.63
CA PRO A 85 -8.33 -10.18 -5.64
C PRO A 85 -9.34 -10.30 -4.50
N PHE A 86 -9.18 -9.57 -3.39
CA PHE A 86 -10.16 -9.60 -2.29
C PHE A 86 -11.48 -8.90 -2.63
N ILE A 87 -11.50 -8.08 -3.67
CA ILE A 87 -12.63 -7.21 -4.01
C ILE A 87 -13.43 -7.85 -5.15
N GLU A 88 -14.67 -8.24 -4.83
CA GLU A 88 -15.52 -9.02 -5.73
C GLU A 88 -15.75 -8.34 -7.08
N ARG A 89 -15.96 -7.02 -7.10
CA ARG A 89 -16.18 -6.29 -8.36
C ARG A 89 -15.05 -6.47 -9.39
N TYR A 90 -13.82 -6.69 -8.94
CA TYR A 90 -12.68 -6.93 -9.84
C TYR A 90 -12.63 -8.40 -10.29
N ARG A 91 -13.05 -9.32 -9.45
CA ARG A 91 -13.08 -10.74 -9.79
C ARG A 91 -14.11 -11.08 -10.86
N VAL A 92 -15.26 -10.42 -10.83
CA VAL A 92 -16.35 -10.67 -11.78
C VAL A 92 -16.24 -9.88 -13.07
N SER A 93 -15.31 -8.94 -13.17
CA SER A 93 -15.17 -8.05 -14.33
C SER A 93 -14.13 -8.57 -15.32
N ASP A 94 -14.49 -8.61 -16.59
CA ASP A 94 -13.58 -8.99 -17.68
C ASP A 94 -12.46 -7.96 -17.92
N VAL A 95 -12.59 -6.75 -17.39
CA VAL A 95 -11.55 -5.72 -17.42
C VAL A 95 -10.35 -6.10 -16.55
N TYR A 96 -10.52 -7.03 -15.60
CA TYR A 96 -9.49 -7.48 -14.65
C TYR A 96 -9.33 -9.02 -14.70
N PRO A 97 -8.97 -9.59 -15.86
CA PRO A 97 -9.09 -11.03 -16.11
C PRO A 97 -8.24 -11.89 -15.17
N ASP A 98 -7.16 -11.33 -14.63
CA ASP A 98 -6.27 -12.04 -13.73
C ASP A 98 -6.75 -12.03 -12.26
N ALA A 99 -7.63 -11.10 -11.86
CA ALA A 99 -8.12 -11.01 -10.50
C ALA A 99 -8.93 -12.25 -10.08
N ARG A 100 -9.76 -12.82 -10.99
CA ARG A 100 -10.55 -14.02 -10.74
C ARG A 100 -9.71 -15.30 -10.62
N LYS A 101 -8.49 -15.30 -11.17
CA LYS A 101 -7.57 -16.44 -11.12
C LYS A 101 -6.82 -16.55 -9.81
N GLN A 102 -6.82 -15.49 -9.00
CA GLN A 102 -6.12 -15.47 -7.73
C GLN A 102 -6.99 -16.11 -6.65
N GLU A 103 -6.39 -16.99 -5.86
CA GLU A 103 -7.01 -17.55 -4.67
C GLU A 103 -6.71 -16.67 -3.47
N ASN A 104 -7.76 -16.32 -2.70
CA ASN A 104 -7.63 -15.41 -1.54
C ASN A 104 -7.09 -16.13 -0.30
N ASP A 105 -7.52 -17.38 -0.07
CA ASP A 105 -7.19 -18.13 1.15
C ASP A 105 -5.69 -18.34 1.36
N PRO A 106 -4.88 -18.70 0.33
CA PRO A 106 -3.43 -18.82 0.50
C PRO A 106 -2.77 -17.51 0.96
N GLN A 107 -3.20 -16.38 0.43
CA GLN A 107 -2.67 -15.09 0.86
C GLN A 107 -3.08 -14.74 2.29
N LEU A 108 -4.34 -14.99 2.67
CA LEU A 108 -4.82 -14.74 4.03
C LEU A 108 -4.14 -15.65 5.05
N GLN A 109 -3.91 -16.93 4.73
CA GLN A 109 -3.16 -17.85 5.56
C GLN A 109 -1.69 -17.42 5.72
N TRP A 110 -1.06 -16.98 4.63
CA TRP A 110 0.29 -16.44 4.65
C TRP A 110 0.38 -15.16 5.49
N LEU A 111 -0.58 -14.23 5.34
CA LEU A 111 -0.64 -13.00 6.13
C LEU A 111 -0.80 -13.31 7.61
N ASP A 112 -1.70 -14.23 7.97
CA ASP A 112 -1.91 -14.70 9.33
C ASP A 112 -0.62 -15.27 9.94
N ALA A 113 0.04 -16.18 9.21
CA ALA A 113 1.31 -16.77 9.66
C ALA A 113 2.42 -15.72 9.79
N THR A 114 2.48 -14.76 8.85
CA THR A 114 3.47 -13.67 8.87
C THR A 114 3.29 -12.78 10.09
N LEU A 115 2.06 -12.37 10.40
CA LEU A 115 1.77 -11.52 11.56
C LEU A 115 1.91 -12.27 12.88
N ARG A 116 1.54 -13.54 12.94
CA ARG A 116 1.75 -14.40 14.13
C ARG A 116 3.21 -14.46 14.54
N ASN A 117 4.11 -14.51 13.56
CA ASN A 117 5.55 -14.65 13.75
C ASN A 117 6.31 -13.31 13.69
N ALA A 118 5.60 -12.18 13.63
CA ALA A 118 6.21 -10.85 13.61
C ALA A 118 6.53 -10.41 15.05
N HIS A 119 7.82 -10.20 15.32
CA HIS A 119 8.36 -9.78 16.60
C HIS A 119 9.23 -8.52 16.48
N GLU A 120 9.15 -7.87 15.32
CA GLU A 120 9.90 -6.66 15.05
C GLU A 120 9.42 -5.49 15.91
N ASP A 121 10.27 -4.47 16.04
CA ASP A 121 9.91 -3.27 16.80
C ASP A 121 8.68 -2.59 16.19
N TRP A 122 8.54 -2.60 14.87
CA TRP A 122 7.40 -2.01 14.16
C TRP A 122 6.92 -2.92 13.04
N VAL A 123 5.61 -2.99 12.84
CA VAL A 123 4.98 -3.77 11.76
C VAL A 123 4.06 -2.87 10.95
N ILE A 124 4.39 -2.71 9.69
CA ILE A 124 3.63 -1.90 8.72
C ILE A 124 3.08 -2.84 7.65
N VAL A 125 1.77 -2.80 7.41
CA VAL A 125 1.14 -3.53 6.31
C VAL A 125 0.78 -2.55 5.20
N ILE A 126 1.16 -2.85 3.97
CA ILE A 126 0.92 -2.02 2.81
C ILE A 126 0.09 -2.79 1.79
N GLY A 127 -1.01 -2.20 1.36
CA GLY A 127 -1.84 -2.68 0.26
C GLY A 127 -2.26 -1.54 -0.66
N HIS A 128 -2.98 -1.85 -1.75
CA HIS A 128 -3.45 -0.79 -2.63
C HIS A 128 -4.78 -0.18 -2.18
N HIS A 129 -5.75 -1.01 -1.79
CA HIS A 129 -7.11 -0.56 -1.47
C HIS A 129 -7.28 -0.22 0.01
N PRO A 130 -8.05 0.83 0.35
CA PRO A 130 -8.31 1.21 1.73
C PRO A 130 -9.27 0.23 2.44
N ILE A 131 -9.05 0.05 3.74
CA ILE A 131 -10.00 -0.61 4.66
C ILE A 131 -10.99 0.42 5.20
N TYR A 132 -10.50 1.58 5.60
CA TYR A 132 -11.29 2.74 6.00
C TYR A 132 -10.82 3.96 5.20
N ALA A 133 -11.76 4.70 4.66
CA ALA A 133 -11.51 5.96 3.98
C ALA A 133 -12.82 6.69 3.65
N TYR A 134 -12.77 8.01 3.55
CA TYR A 134 -13.74 8.76 2.77
C TYR A 134 -13.42 8.64 1.28
N THR A 135 -14.44 8.41 0.46
CA THR A 135 -14.37 8.48 -1.00
C THR A 135 -15.79 8.53 -1.57
N ASP A 136 -15.95 9.18 -2.73
CA ASP A 136 -17.21 9.18 -3.49
C ASP A 136 -17.49 7.84 -4.19
N LYS A 137 -16.51 6.92 -4.20
CA LYS A 137 -16.68 5.57 -4.75
C LYS A 137 -17.63 4.75 -3.87
N LYS A 138 -18.35 3.80 -4.52
CA LYS A 138 -19.21 2.86 -3.81
C LYS A 138 -18.46 2.12 -2.70
N ASP A 139 -19.16 1.84 -1.62
CA ASP A 139 -18.60 1.28 -0.38
C ASP A 139 -18.15 -0.18 -0.46
N ILE A 140 -18.49 -0.85 -1.56
CA ILE A 140 -18.27 -2.29 -1.72
C ILE A 140 -16.80 -2.70 -1.57
N GLU A 141 -15.87 -1.90 -2.10
CA GLU A 141 -14.44 -2.20 -2.02
C GLU A 141 -13.95 -2.22 -0.56
N ARG A 142 -14.37 -1.21 0.23
CA ARG A 142 -14.01 -1.14 1.65
C ARG A 142 -14.67 -2.25 2.46
N LYS A 143 -15.93 -2.59 2.17
CA LYS A 143 -16.64 -3.71 2.82
C LYS A 143 -15.96 -5.04 2.53
N ASP A 144 -15.49 -5.27 1.31
CA ASP A 144 -14.76 -6.48 0.95
C ASP A 144 -13.42 -6.54 1.70
N MET A 145 -12.68 -5.44 1.77
CA MET A 145 -11.45 -5.33 2.56
C MET A 145 -11.67 -5.53 4.06
N GLN A 146 -12.73 -4.95 4.61
CA GLN A 146 -13.13 -5.13 6.02
C GLN A 146 -13.52 -6.57 6.33
N ARG A 147 -14.17 -7.26 5.38
CA ARG A 147 -14.54 -8.66 5.55
C ARG A 147 -13.35 -9.61 5.47
N ALA A 148 -12.46 -9.40 4.50
CA ALA A 148 -11.38 -10.33 4.21
C ALA A 148 -10.10 -10.05 5.03
N VAL A 149 -9.62 -8.82 5.04
CA VAL A 149 -8.27 -8.47 5.52
C VAL A 149 -8.29 -7.99 6.97
N LEU A 150 -9.25 -7.14 7.35
CA LEU A 150 -9.28 -6.52 8.67
C LEU A 150 -9.22 -7.52 9.83
N PRO A 151 -9.97 -8.65 9.83
CA PRO A 151 -9.92 -9.61 10.93
C PRO A 151 -8.54 -10.23 11.15
N VAL A 152 -7.75 -10.37 10.07
CA VAL A 152 -6.38 -10.89 10.15
C VAL A 152 -5.44 -9.85 10.76
N LEU A 153 -5.57 -8.58 10.35
CA LEU A 153 -4.75 -7.49 10.88
C LEU A 153 -4.96 -7.26 12.38
N GLN A 154 -6.19 -7.38 12.86
CA GLN A 154 -6.54 -7.11 14.26
C GLN A 154 -6.22 -8.27 15.21
N ARG A 155 -5.98 -9.48 14.69
CA ARG A 155 -5.87 -10.71 15.50
C ARG A 155 -4.72 -10.69 16.50
N TYR A 156 -3.55 -10.16 16.10
CA TYR A 156 -2.32 -10.25 16.89
C TYR A 156 -1.94 -8.95 17.61
N LYS A 157 -2.63 -7.85 17.34
CA LYS A 157 -2.40 -6.52 17.92
C LYS A 157 -0.97 -5.99 17.74
N ASN A 158 -0.23 -6.51 16.79
CA ASN A 158 1.15 -6.12 16.48
C ASN A 158 1.28 -5.29 15.20
N VAL A 159 0.18 -5.06 14.47
CA VAL A 159 0.18 -4.17 13.32
C VAL A 159 0.08 -2.73 13.81
N ASP A 160 1.06 -1.91 13.48
CA ASP A 160 1.10 -0.50 13.85
C ASP A 160 0.36 0.38 12.83
N VAL A 161 0.59 0.13 11.55
CA VAL A 161 0.04 0.94 10.47
C VAL A 161 -0.45 0.04 9.34
N TYR A 162 -1.63 0.33 8.79
CA TYR A 162 -2.06 -0.11 7.48
C TYR A 162 -2.03 1.07 6.51
N ALA A 163 -1.14 1.04 5.53
CA ALA A 163 -0.99 2.09 4.53
C ALA A 163 -1.50 1.64 3.15
N CYS A 164 -2.18 2.54 2.43
CA CYS A 164 -2.72 2.23 1.11
C CYS A 164 -2.75 3.46 0.20
N GLY A 165 -3.14 3.26 -1.06
CA GLY A 165 -3.33 4.31 -2.07
C GLY A 165 -4.75 4.38 -2.60
N HIS A 166 -4.93 4.22 -3.91
CA HIS A 166 -6.18 4.02 -4.64
C HIS A 166 -7.08 5.25 -4.80
N ILE A 167 -7.28 6.06 -3.77
CA ILE A 167 -8.29 7.14 -3.78
C ILE A 167 -7.72 8.54 -3.97
N HIS A 168 -6.41 8.67 -4.17
CA HIS A 168 -5.72 9.88 -4.59
C HIS A 168 -5.92 11.08 -3.65
N ASN A 169 -5.74 10.88 -2.36
CA ASN A 169 -5.69 11.93 -1.34
C ASN A 169 -4.94 11.42 -0.10
N PHE A 170 -4.74 12.29 0.87
CA PHE A 170 -4.22 11.92 2.18
C PHE A 170 -5.36 11.71 3.17
N GLN A 171 -5.33 10.61 3.91
CA GLN A 171 -6.20 10.42 5.07
C GLN A 171 -5.46 9.66 6.17
N HIS A 172 -5.69 10.07 7.41
CA HIS A 172 -5.33 9.34 8.61
C HIS A 172 -6.60 9.06 9.41
N ILE A 173 -6.87 7.79 9.65
CA ILE A 173 -8.08 7.31 10.32
C ILE A 173 -7.68 6.43 11.49
N ARG A 174 -8.30 6.67 12.65
CA ARG A 174 -8.24 5.83 13.85
C ARG A 174 -9.63 5.39 14.23
N MET A 175 -9.84 4.10 14.33
CA MET A 175 -11.11 3.54 14.76
C MET A 175 -11.10 3.29 16.27
N THR A 176 -12.19 3.64 16.94
CA THR A 176 -12.32 3.41 18.38
C THR A 176 -12.15 1.94 18.72
N GLY A 177 -11.27 1.62 19.67
CA GLY A 177 -10.98 0.26 20.09
C GLY A 177 -9.98 -0.48 19.18
N ASP A 178 -9.47 0.14 18.12
CA ASP A 178 -8.45 -0.40 17.25
C ASP A 178 -7.09 0.26 17.50
N ALA A 179 -6.03 -0.53 17.51
CA ALA A 179 -4.67 -0.04 17.69
C ALA A 179 -3.98 0.38 16.39
N ILE A 180 -4.57 0.11 15.24
CA ILE A 180 -3.97 0.36 13.92
C ILE A 180 -4.24 1.79 13.46
N ASP A 181 -3.20 2.47 12.97
CA ASP A 181 -3.37 3.69 12.18
C ASP A 181 -3.64 3.31 10.72
N TYR A 182 -4.81 3.68 10.20
CA TYR A 182 -5.18 3.48 8.80
C TYR A 182 -4.83 4.72 8.00
N VAL A 183 -3.99 4.56 7.00
CA VAL A 183 -3.44 5.67 6.23
C VAL A 183 -3.70 5.50 4.75
N VAL A 184 -4.31 6.49 4.14
CA VAL A 184 -4.34 6.62 2.69
C VAL A 184 -3.24 7.59 2.28
N ASN A 185 -2.35 7.14 1.40
CA ASN A 185 -1.23 7.90 0.84
C ASN A 185 -1.21 7.73 -0.69
N GLY A 186 -2.32 8.08 -1.33
CA GLY A 186 -2.52 7.91 -2.76
C GLY A 186 -2.39 9.19 -3.59
N SER A 187 -1.68 10.20 -3.09
CA SER A 187 -1.75 11.58 -3.60
C SER A 187 -0.52 12.02 -4.39
N ALA A 188 0.28 11.09 -4.94
CA ALA A 188 1.49 11.44 -5.71
C ALA A 188 1.19 12.27 -6.96
N SER A 189 -0.04 12.21 -7.48
CA SER A 189 -0.55 13.03 -8.57
C SER A 189 -2.07 12.95 -8.60
N LEU A 190 -2.73 13.92 -9.17
CA LEU A 190 -4.18 13.92 -9.35
C LEU A 190 -4.95 13.85 -8.02
N GLY A 191 -4.68 14.80 -7.13
CA GLY A 191 -5.39 14.94 -5.85
C GLY A 191 -6.91 14.99 -6.03
N ARG A 192 -7.65 14.28 -5.17
CA ARG A 192 -9.12 14.23 -5.17
C ARG A 192 -9.67 14.79 -3.88
N ASP A 193 -10.83 15.42 -3.97
CA ASP A 193 -11.56 15.95 -2.83
C ASP A 193 -11.77 14.87 -1.76
N VAL A 194 -11.67 15.30 -0.51
CA VAL A 194 -11.84 14.47 0.66
C VAL A 194 -12.58 15.22 1.76
N LYS A 195 -13.38 14.51 2.53
CA LYS A 195 -14.10 15.03 3.70
C LYS A 195 -13.85 14.12 4.90
N PRO A 196 -13.95 14.65 6.12
CA PRO A 196 -13.93 13.81 7.31
C PRO A 196 -15.02 12.73 7.29
N THR A 197 -14.68 11.55 7.79
CA THR A 197 -15.59 10.43 8.05
C THR A 197 -15.32 9.88 9.44
N THR A 198 -16.03 8.85 9.86
CA THR A 198 -15.83 8.22 11.17
C THR A 198 -14.37 7.86 11.38
N GLY A 199 -13.80 8.29 12.49
CA GLY A 199 -12.41 8.03 12.84
C GLY A 199 -11.37 8.92 12.16
N THR A 200 -11.76 9.87 11.30
CA THR A 200 -10.80 10.76 10.65
C THR A 200 -10.06 11.63 11.67
N VAL A 201 -8.76 11.50 11.69
CA VAL A 201 -7.82 12.35 12.44
C VAL A 201 -7.34 13.49 11.56
N PHE A 202 -7.07 13.20 10.27
CA PHE A 202 -6.61 14.16 9.28
C PHE A 202 -7.06 13.73 7.88
N CYS A 203 -7.34 14.70 7.02
CA CYS A 203 -7.52 14.47 5.60
C CYS A 203 -7.13 15.72 4.78
N SER A 204 -6.60 15.49 3.58
CA SER A 204 -6.19 16.56 2.65
C SER A 204 -6.23 16.07 1.20
N SER A 205 -6.65 16.94 0.29
CA SER A 205 -6.59 16.73 -1.16
C SER A 205 -5.26 17.14 -1.80
N ALA A 206 -4.28 17.55 -1.00
CA ALA A 206 -2.96 17.94 -1.50
C ALA A 206 -2.25 16.77 -2.22
N ASP A 207 -1.44 17.07 -3.23
CA ASP A 207 -0.50 16.14 -3.83
C ASP A 207 0.75 16.04 -2.97
N GLY A 208 1.37 14.85 -2.91
CA GLY A 208 2.57 14.63 -2.13
C GLY A 208 2.88 13.17 -1.85
N PHE A 209 3.64 12.91 -0.80
CA PHE A 209 4.08 11.59 -0.38
C PHE A 209 4.25 11.52 1.14
N SER A 210 4.60 10.34 1.64
CA SER A 210 4.88 10.19 3.08
C SER A 210 6.25 9.57 3.33
N VAL A 211 6.84 9.96 4.46
CA VAL A 211 8.12 9.44 4.95
C VAL A 211 7.91 8.78 6.31
N PHE A 212 8.44 7.57 6.47
CA PHE A 212 8.50 6.89 7.76
C PHE A 212 9.87 7.10 8.41
N SER A 213 9.87 7.39 9.71
CA SER A 213 11.06 7.43 10.54
C SER A 213 10.83 6.59 11.79
N ALA A 214 11.75 5.70 12.13
CA ALA A 214 11.60 4.80 13.25
C ALA A 214 12.80 4.81 14.19
N THR A 215 12.51 4.72 15.47
CA THR A 215 13.42 4.32 16.56
C THR A 215 12.81 3.12 17.29
N LYS A 216 13.51 2.51 18.24
CA LYS A 216 12.91 1.44 19.08
C LYS A 216 11.70 1.90 19.88
N LYS A 217 11.60 3.20 20.20
CA LYS A 217 10.55 3.76 21.05
C LYS A 217 9.49 4.54 20.29
N GLN A 218 9.76 4.94 19.04
CA GLN A 218 8.88 5.82 18.32
C GLN A 218 8.90 5.50 16.81
N LEU A 219 7.72 5.40 16.21
CA LEU A 219 7.49 5.41 14.77
C LEU A 219 6.77 6.70 14.41
N CYS A 220 7.34 7.46 13.50
CA CYS A 220 6.72 8.65 12.92
C CYS A 220 6.42 8.42 11.44
N MET A 221 5.29 8.93 10.97
CA MET A 221 4.98 9.05 9.55
C MET A 221 4.65 10.53 9.26
N TYR A 222 5.37 11.12 8.33
CA TYR A 222 5.18 12.50 7.90
C TYR A 222 4.51 12.51 6.54
N MET A 223 3.32 13.12 6.45
CA MET A 223 2.68 13.42 5.17
C MET A 223 3.23 14.75 4.68
N ILE A 224 3.79 14.77 3.49
CA ILE A 224 4.53 15.90 2.92
C ILE A 224 3.85 16.28 1.61
N ASP A 225 3.50 17.55 1.44
CA ASP A 225 2.91 18.07 0.21
C ASP A 225 3.96 18.22 -0.92
N LYS A 226 3.48 18.54 -2.11
CA LYS A 226 4.34 18.76 -3.30
C LYS A 226 5.35 19.91 -3.14
N ASP A 227 5.12 20.82 -2.20
CA ASP A 227 5.96 21.99 -1.92
C ASP A 227 6.99 21.69 -0.80
N GLY A 228 6.98 20.45 -0.26
CA GLY A 228 7.91 19.99 0.77
C GLY A 228 7.46 20.29 2.20
N ASN A 229 6.24 20.78 2.42
CA ASN A 229 5.73 21.08 3.75
C ASN A 229 5.17 19.82 4.41
N ILE A 230 5.48 19.60 5.69
CA ILE A 230 4.83 18.57 6.51
C ILE A 230 3.42 19.05 6.84
N ILE A 231 2.41 18.43 6.24
CA ILE A 231 1.00 18.78 6.44
C ILE A 231 0.33 17.97 7.54
N HIS A 232 0.91 16.83 7.91
CA HIS A 232 0.46 15.99 9.02
C HIS A 232 1.56 15.08 9.53
N THR A 233 1.53 14.79 10.83
CA THR A 233 2.45 13.82 11.47
C THR A 233 1.67 12.81 12.28
N ILE A 234 1.92 11.53 12.04
CA ILE A 234 1.45 10.41 12.85
C ILE A 234 2.60 9.99 13.76
N THR A 235 2.36 9.90 15.06
CA THR A 235 3.36 9.45 16.03
C THR A 235 2.80 8.29 16.86
N ARG A 236 3.56 7.21 16.90
CA ARG A 236 3.31 6.05 17.77
C ARG A 236 4.47 5.88 18.72
N ASN A 237 4.18 5.64 19.96
CA ASN A 237 5.17 5.40 21.03
C ASN A 237 4.98 3.99 21.61
N LYS A 238 6.10 3.36 22.00
CA LYS A 238 6.15 2.10 22.78
C LYS A 238 6.62 2.37 24.19
#